data_e1780e594465e98deff03dcc93578e31
#
_entry.id   e1780e594465e98deff03dcc93578e31
#
_cell.length_a   1.000
_cell.length_b   1.000
_cell.length_c   1.000
_cell.angle_alpha   90.00
_cell.angle_beta   90.00
_cell.angle_gamma   90.00
#
_symmetry.space_group_name_H-M   'P 1'
#
loop_
_entity.id
_entity.type
_entity.pdbx_description
1 polymer ?
#
loop_
_entity_poly.entity_id
_entity_poly.type
_entity_poly.pdbx_seq_one_letter_code
_entity_poly.pdbx_strand_id
1 'polypeptide(L)'
;MEKRTSLFENGLIWFGAGVSIAEILTGTYFAALGFGRGLAAILVGHLIGCIMLFLAGVIGGKTRKSAMETVKDSFGSHGGQLFAILNVLQLVGWTAIMIYDGALAAGGIFTVGHWVWCLVIGALIIVWILIGITNLGKVNTVAMAALFILTLILFKIIFFDGTVVAFITDETFSFGAAVELAVAMPLSWLPLISDYTREAKEPVKATAVSTVVYGVVSCFMYLVGMGAALFTGESDIAQIMVKAGLGIAGLLIIVFSTVTTTFLDAYSAGISSESIFAGLKGKYVAVVVTVIGTIGAIVYPMDDITDFLYLIGSVFAPMIAVQIADFFILKKKKSETGFNWCNLLIWLAGFILYRVLMNIDMLLGNTLPDMVLTILLCVIVAAVRGRKKA
;
A
#
# COMPACT_ATOMS: atom_id res chain seq x y z
N MET A 1 -2.16 -31.35 3.66
CA MET A 1 -1.08 -30.43 3.23
C MET A 1 -1.74 -29.09 2.97
N GLU A 2 -1.35 -28.05 3.66
CA GLU A 2 -1.81 -26.69 3.37
C GLU A 2 -1.43 -26.32 1.94
N LYS A 3 -2.41 -25.81 1.19
CA LYS A 3 -2.24 -25.41 -0.21
C LYS A 3 -1.40 -24.14 -0.25
N ARG A 4 -0.12 -24.25 -0.57
CA ARG A 4 0.81 -23.10 -0.69
C ARG A 4 0.65 -22.42 -2.04
N THR A 5 0.82 -21.09 -2.05
CA THR A 5 0.70 -20.27 -3.24
C THR A 5 1.90 -20.42 -4.17
N SER A 6 1.63 -20.45 -5.47
CA SER A 6 2.63 -20.47 -6.55
C SER A 6 3.18 -19.07 -6.82
N LEU A 7 4.23 -18.97 -7.65
CA LEU A 7 4.75 -17.68 -8.12
C LEU A 7 3.71 -16.89 -8.92
N PHE A 8 2.93 -17.60 -9.76
CA PHE A 8 1.87 -16.99 -10.55
C PHE A 8 0.76 -16.40 -9.67
N GLU A 9 0.30 -17.15 -8.65
CA GLU A 9 -0.73 -16.65 -7.72
C GLU A 9 -0.24 -15.43 -6.95
N ASN A 10 1.02 -15.40 -6.51
CA ASN A 10 1.61 -14.22 -5.87
C ASN A 10 1.69 -13.04 -6.85
N GLY A 11 2.14 -13.26 -8.10
CA GLY A 11 2.15 -12.23 -9.13
C GLY A 11 0.75 -11.65 -9.39
N LEU A 12 -0.29 -12.51 -9.44
CA LEU A 12 -1.66 -12.09 -9.68
C LEU A 12 -2.24 -11.26 -8.53
N ILE A 13 -1.96 -11.64 -7.27
CA ILE A 13 -2.37 -10.87 -6.08
C ILE A 13 -1.78 -9.46 -6.15
N TRP A 14 -0.46 -9.36 -6.40
CA TRP A 14 0.23 -8.07 -6.40
C TRP A 14 0.00 -7.24 -7.66
N PHE A 15 -0.36 -7.88 -8.78
CA PHE A 15 -0.94 -7.19 -9.92
C PHE A 15 -2.26 -6.51 -9.53
N GLY A 16 -3.16 -7.24 -8.86
CA GLY A 16 -4.42 -6.69 -8.38
C GLY A 16 -4.24 -5.56 -7.36
N ALA A 17 -3.24 -5.65 -6.48
CA ALA A 17 -2.92 -4.59 -5.53
C ALA A 17 -2.47 -3.30 -6.24
N GLY A 18 -1.67 -3.43 -7.32
CA GLY A 18 -1.18 -2.27 -8.09
C GLY A 18 -2.22 -1.65 -9.02
N VAL A 19 -3.21 -2.42 -9.49
CA VAL A 19 -4.30 -1.87 -10.33
C VAL A 19 -5.39 -1.30 -9.44
N SER A 20 -5.23 -0.05 -9.01
CA SER A 20 -6.21 0.62 -8.16
C SER A 20 -6.46 2.06 -8.58
N ILE A 21 -7.63 2.60 -8.19
CA ILE A 21 -7.97 3.99 -8.43
C ILE A 21 -7.06 4.90 -7.61
N ALA A 22 -6.72 4.54 -6.38
CA ALA A 22 -5.82 5.33 -5.54
C ALA A 22 -4.46 5.56 -6.19
N GLU A 23 -3.92 4.54 -6.90
CA GLU A 23 -2.68 4.66 -7.67
C GLU A 23 -2.81 5.69 -8.80
N ILE A 24 -3.93 5.67 -9.54
CA ILE A 24 -4.19 6.62 -10.63
C ILE A 24 -4.37 8.03 -10.05
N LEU A 25 -5.19 8.19 -9.01
CA LEU A 25 -5.43 9.49 -8.37
C LEU A 25 -4.13 10.08 -7.82
N THR A 26 -3.33 9.28 -7.12
CA THR A 26 -2.02 9.73 -6.63
C THR A 26 -1.11 10.13 -7.80
N GLY A 27 -1.16 9.41 -8.92
CA GLY A 27 -0.43 9.75 -10.14
C GLY A 27 -0.73 11.14 -10.69
N THR A 28 -1.95 11.67 -10.51
CA THR A 28 -2.32 12.99 -11.01
C THR A 28 -1.50 14.13 -10.39
N TYR A 29 -1.06 13.99 -9.13
CA TYR A 29 -0.21 14.99 -8.46
C TYR A 29 1.12 15.22 -9.17
N PHE A 30 1.65 14.20 -9.85
CA PHE A 30 2.95 14.27 -10.54
C PHE A 30 2.93 15.15 -11.78
N ALA A 31 1.75 15.47 -12.29
CA ALA A 31 1.57 16.41 -13.37
C ALA A 31 2.14 17.82 -13.06
N ALA A 32 2.10 18.22 -11.78
CA ALA A 32 2.68 19.48 -11.30
C ALA A 32 4.18 19.64 -11.62
N LEU A 33 4.93 18.54 -11.74
CA LEU A 33 6.35 18.52 -12.12
C LEU A 33 6.59 18.51 -13.64
N GLY A 34 5.54 18.35 -14.43
CA GLY A 34 5.65 18.02 -15.85
C GLY A 34 6.11 16.57 -16.09
N PHE A 35 5.94 16.10 -17.34
CA PHE A 35 6.09 14.67 -17.68
C PHE A 35 7.45 14.09 -17.30
N GLY A 36 8.55 14.73 -17.69
CA GLY A 36 9.90 14.14 -17.50
C GLY A 36 10.31 14.03 -16.02
N ARG A 37 10.13 15.09 -15.25
CA ARG A 37 10.46 15.10 -13.82
C ARG A 37 9.47 14.25 -13.02
N GLY A 38 8.18 14.28 -13.37
CA GLY A 38 7.16 13.43 -12.75
C GLY A 38 7.45 11.95 -12.96
N LEU A 39 7.77 11.53 -14.19
CA LEU A 39 8.17 10.15 -14.48
C LEU A 39 9.43 9.73 -13.70
N ALA A 40 10.43 10.61 -13.63
CA ALA A 40 11.65 10.32 -12.85
C ALA A 40 11.34 10.13 -11.36
N ALA A 41 10.50 10.97 -10.77
CA ALA A 41 10.08 10.86 -9.37
C ALA A 41 9.31 9.57 -9.11
N ILE A 42 8.37 9.18 -10.00
CA ILE A 42 7.64 7.92 -9.93
C ILE A 42 8.61 6.74 -9.91
N LEU A 43 9.53 6.67 -10.88
CA LEU A 43 10.46 5.54 -10.99
C LEU A 43 11.41 5.45 -9.80
N VAL A 44 11.98 6.58 -9.35
CA VAL A 44 12.89 6.61 -8.20
C VAL A 44 12.16 6.21 -6.91
N GLY A 45 10.98 6.79 -6.66
CA GLY A 45 10.22 6.49 -5.45
C GLY A 45 9.76 5.04 -5.39
N HIS A 46 9.23 4.49 -6.50
CA HIS A 46 8.85 3.08 -6.56
C HIS A 46 10.04 2.14 -6.41
N LEU A 47 11.20 2.47 -6.99
CA LEU A 47 12.42 1.67 -6.79
C LEU A 47 12.80 1.59 -5.31
N ILE A 48 12.82 2.74 -4.61
CA ILE A 48 13.10 2.81 -3.18
C ILE A 48 12.08 2.00 -2.39
N GLY A 49 10.78 2.27 -2.57
CA GLY A 49 9.71 1.59 -1.84
C GLY A 49 9.66 0.09 -2.12
N CYS A 50 9.88 -0.34 -3.37
CA CYS A 50 9.90 -1.74 -3.73
C CYS A 50 11.11 -2.51 -3.17
N ILE A 51 12.27 -1.89 -3.02
CA ILE A 51 13.40 -2.51 -2.30
C ILE A 51 13.02 -2.80 -0.85
N MET A 52 12.37 -1.85 -0.18
CA MET A 52 11.88 -2.02 1.19
C MET A 52 10.81 -3.11 1.27
N LEU A 53 9.86 -3.11 0.33
CA LEU A 53 8.80 -4.10 0.22
C LEU A 53 9.37 -5.52 0.04
N PHE A 54 10.40 -5.67 -0.81
CA PHE A 54 11.10 -6.94 -0.99
C PHE A 54 11.75 -7.41 0.31
N LEU A 55 12.45 -6.54 1.03
CA LEU A 55 13.11 -6.91 2.29
C LEU A 55 12.09 -7.32 3.35
N ALA A 56 10.99 -6.59 3.51
CA ALA A 56 9.91 -6.93 4.43
C ALA A 56 9.28 -8.30 4.09
N GLY A 57 8.96 -8.52 2.80
CA GLY A 57 8.37 -9.77 2.35
C GLY A 57 9.29 -10.99 2.49
N VAL A 58 10.62 -10.80 2.33
CA VAL A 58 11.62 -11.86 2.57
C VAL A 58 11.65 -12.27 4.05
N ILE A 59 11.49 -11.33 4.98
CA ILE A 59 11.42 -11.65 6.42
C ILE A 59 10.24 -12.60 6.67
N GLY A 60 9.02 -12.25 6.26
CA GLY A 60 7.85 -13.10 6.46
C GLY A 60 7.96 -14.45 5.74
N GLY A 61 8.42 -14.42 4.49
CA GLY A 61 8.58 -15.62 3.69
C GLY A 61 9.58 -16.62 4.28
N LYS A 62 10.73 -16.16 4.78
CA LYS A 62 11.75 -17.02 5.42
C LYS A 62 11.34 -17.51 6.80
N THR A 63 10.65 -16.68 7.56
CA THR A 63 10.20 -17.04 8.93
C THR A 63 8.88 -17.79 8.94
N ARG A 64 8.14 -17.80 7.84
CA ARG A 64 6.79 -18.37 7.73
C ARG A 64 5.79 -17.72 8.70
N LYS A 65 5.95 -16.43 8.96
CA LYS A 65 5.15 -15.63 9.87
C LYS A 65 4.40 -14.54 9.14
N SER A 66 3.24 -14.15 9.69
CA SER A 66 2.53 -12.95 9.25
C SER A 66 3.36 -11.68 9.52
N ALA A 67 2.97 -10.58 8.91
CA ALA A 67 3.69 -9.32 9.09
C ALA A 67 3.79 -8.94 10.57
N MET A 68 2.69 -8.95 11.30
CA MET A 68 2.68 -8.58 12.72
C MET A 68 3.32 -9.63 13.63
N GLU A 69 3.38 -10.89 13.22
CA GLU A 69 4.19 -11.89 13.94
C GLU A 69 5.69 -11.66 13.78
N THR A 70 6.15 -11.20 12.61
CA THR A 70 7.56 -10.84 12.42
C THR A 70 7.95 -9.61 13.25
N VAL A 71 7.02 -8.67 13.44
CA VAL A 71 7.23 -7.48 14.30
C VAL A 71 7.49 -7.90 15.75
N LYS A 72 6.77 -8.92 16.26
CA LYS A 72 7.00 -9.45 17.62
C LYS A 72 8.43 -9.96 17.81
N ASP A 73 9.08 -10.46 16.78
CA ASP A 73 10.45 -10.96 16.88
C ASP A 73 11.44 -9.83 17.20
N SER A 74 11.21 -8.61 16.72
CA SER A 74 12.06 -7.44 16.99
C SER A 74 11.62 -6.64 18.22
N PHE A 75 10.31 -6.47 18.44
CA PHE A 75 9.78 -5.55 19.45
C PHE A 75 9.27 -6.23 20.71
N GLY A 76 9.23 -7.56 20.73
CA GLY A 76 8.61 -8.35 21.82
C GLY A 76 7.10 -8.54 21.61
N SER A 77 6.50 -9.42 22.41
CA SER A 77 5.11 -9.81 22.21
C SER A 77 4.12 -8.64 22.34
N HIS A 78 4.25 -7.80 23.37
CA HIS A 78 3.40 -6.64 23.57
C HIS A 78 3.78 -5.46 22.68
N GLY A 79 5.10 -5.28 22.38
CA GLY A 79 5.54 -4.30 21.40
C GLY A 79 4.97 -4.59 20.02
N GLY A 80 4.96 -5.86 19.59
CA GLY A 80 4.33 -6.29 18.35
C GLY A 80 2.81 -6.10 18.34
N GLN A 81 2.12 -6.26 19.47
CA GLN A 81 0.69 -5.97 19.58
C GLN A 81 0.38 -4.50 19.35
N LEU A 82 1.23 -3.57 19.85
CA LEU A 82 1.09 -2.14 19.56
C LEU A 82 1.08 -1.88 18.05
N PHE A 83 2.05 -2.42 17.33
CA PHE A 83 2.11 -2.25 15.87
C PHE A 83 0.97 -2.97 15.15
N ALA A 84 0.49 -4.11 15.65
CA ALA A 84 -0.67 -4.78 15.10
C ALA A 84 -1.95 -3.92 15.22
N ILE A 85 -2.15 -3.22 16.34
CA ILE A 85 -3.24 -2.26 16.52
C ILE A 85 -3.10 -1.10 15.52
N LEU A 86 -1.90 -0.50 15.40
CA LEU A 86 -1.65 0.58 14.45
C LEU A 86 -1.88 0.12 13.00
N ASN A 87 -1.52 -1.12 12.68
CA ASN A 87 -1.76 -1.69 11.37
C ASN A 87 -3.26 -1.91 11.09
N VAL A 88 -4.02 -2.42 12.03
CA VAL A 88 -5.48 -2.53 11.87
C VAL A 88 -6.10 -1.14 11.67
N LEU A 89 -5.67 -0.12 12.42
CA LEU A 89 -6.18 1.25 12.27
C LEU A 89 -5.88 1.82 10.86
N GLN A 90 -4.66 1.64 10.35
CA GLN A 90 -4.35 2.09 8.99
C GLN A 90 -5.20 1.36 7.94
N LEU A 91 -5.45 0.07 8.13
CA LEU A 91 -6.23 -0.73 7.18
C LEU A 91 -7.73 -0.39 7.21
N VAL A 92 -8.26 0.06 8.35
CA VAL A 92 -9.58 0.69 8.43
C VAL A 92 -9.58 1.99 7.62
N GLY A 93 -8.53 2.82 7.76
CA GLY A 93 -8.37 4.05 6.99
C GLY A 93 -8.31 3.77 5.48
N TRP A 94 -7.46 2.85 5.04
CA TRP A 94 -7.39 2.43 3.64
C TRP A 94 -8.73 1.91 3.12
N THR A 95 -9.42 1.06 3.89
CA THR A 95 -10.74 0.55 3.52
C THR A 95 -11.73 1.69 3.31
N ALA A 96 -11.72 2.71 4.17
CA ALA A 96 -12.60 3.86 4.03
C ALA A 96 -12.24 4.74 2.81
N ILE A 97 -10.96 5.06 2.62
CA ILE A 97 -10.46 5.84 1.48
C ILE A 97 -10.82 5.15 0.16
N MET A 98 -10.50 3.87 0.02
CA MET A 98 -10.75 3.12 -1.20
C MET A 98 -12.25 3.02 -1.54
N ILE A 99 -13.11 2.82 -0.54
CA ILE A 99 -14.56 2.82 -0.74
C ILE A 99 -15.04 4.22 -1.16
N TYR A 100 -14.54 5.27 -0.52
CA TYR A 100 -14.88 6.66 -0.83
C TYR A 100 -14.49 7.03 -2.27
N ASP A 101 -13.25 6.80 -2.66
CA ASP A 101 -12.73 7.09 -4.01
C ASP A 101 -13.47 6.28 -5.07
N GLY A 102 -13.70 4.99 -4.82
CA GLY A 102 -14.47 4.12 -5.71
C GLY A 102 -15.92 4.60 -5.86
N ALA A 103 -16.52 5.09 -4.79
CA ALA A 103 -17.89 5.62 -4.81
C ALA A 103 -17.98 6.96 -5.54
N LEU A 104 -16.99 7.85 -5.38
CA LEU A 104 -16.89 9.09 -6.16
C LEU A 104 -16.76 8.81 -7.65
N ALA A 105 -15.81 7.94 -8.02
CA ALA A 105 -15.59 7.58 -9.41
C ALA A 105 -16.81 6.87 -10.02
N ALA A 106 -17.48 5.98 -9.30
CA ALA A 106 -18.72 5.35 -9.76
C ALA A 106 -19.86 6.35 -9.90
N GLY A 107 -19.97 7.31 -8.98
CA GLY A 107 -20.93 8.40 -8.98
C GLY A 107 -20.79 9.34 -10.19
N GLY A 108 -19.57 9.53 -10.69
CA GLY A 108 -19.29 10.28 -11.91
C GLY A 108 -19.87 9.64 -13.19
N ILE A 109 -20.08 8.32 -13.16
CA ILE A 109 -20.69 7.59 -14.28
C ILE A 109 -22.20 7.41 -14.08
N PHE A 110 -22.63 7.07 -12.85
CA PHE A 110 -24.03 6.85 -12.49
C PHE A 110 -24.41 7.63 -11.22
N THR A 111 -25.25 8.63 -11.37
CA THR A 111 -25.62 9.60 -10.34
C THR A 111 -26.77 9.07 -9.43
N VAL A 112 -26.49 8.05 -8.65
CA VAL A 112 -27.47 7.51 -7.65
C VAL A 112 -27.19 7.98 -6.21
N GLY A 113 -26.18 8.81 -6.02
CA GLY A 113 -25.74 9.31 -4.72
C GLY A 113 -24.54 8.54 -4.17
N HIS A 114 -23.56 9.29 -3.64
CA HIS A 114 -22.30 8.78 -3.12
C HIS A 114 -22.49 7.63 -2.09
N TRP A 115 -23.35 7.83 -1.10
CA TRP A 115 -23.62 6.86 -0.05
C TRP A 115 -24.12 5.49 -0.58
N VAL A 116 -24.87 5.49 -1.70
CA VAL A 116 -25.37 4.26 -2.32
C VAL A 116 -24.19 3.45 -2.86
N TRP A 117 -23.25 4.11 -3.54
CA TRP A 117 -22.05 3.46 -4.05
C TRP A 117 -21.15 2.95 -2.92
N CYS A 118 -21.01 3.70 -1.83
CA CYS A 118 -20.29 3.20 -0.64
C CYS A 118 -20.90 1.89 -0.11
N LEU A 119 -22.23 1.83 -0.03
CA LEU A 119 -22.91 0.60 0.41
C LEU A 119 -22.75 -0.54 -0.57
N VAL A 120 -22.85 -0.29 -1.88
CA VAL A 120 -22.67 -1.31 -2.92
C VAL A 120 -21.25 -1.88 -2.87
N ILE A 121 -20.23 -1.02 -2.85
CA ILE A 121 -18.83 -1.43 -2.82
C ILE A 121 -18.53 -2.17 -1.50
N GLY A 122 -18.96 -1.63 -0.35
CA GLY A 122 -18.77 -2.27 0.95
C GLY A 122 -19.44 -3.65 1.03
N ALA A 123 -20.66 -3.79 0.51
CA ALA A 123 -21.35 -5.08 0.45
C ALA A 123 -20.60 -6.08 -0.45
N LEU A 124 -20.10 -5.66 -1.61
CA LEU A 124 -19.30 -6.51 -2.49
C LEU A 124 -18.01 -6.97 -1.83
N ILE A 125 -17.30 -6.08 -1.10
CA ILE A 125 -16.09 -6.45 -0.34
C ILE A 125 -16.45 -7.52 0.71
N ILE A 126 -17.57 -7.36 1.45
CA ILE A 126 -18.02 -8.35 2.43
C ILE A 126 -18.31 -9.69 1.75
N VAL A 127 -19.00 -9.69 0.61
CA VAL A 127 -19.24 -10.92 -0.18
C VAL A 127 -17.92 -11.58 -0.57
N TRP A 128 -16.91 -10.79 -1.01
CA TRP A 128 -15.58 -11.27 -1.36
C TRP A 128 -14.87 -11.92 -0.16
N ILE A 129 -14.94 -11.28 1.02
CA ILE A 129 -14.40 -11.84 2.28
C ILE A 129 -15.09 -13.16 2.64
N LEU A 130 -16.42 -13.23 2.49
CA LEU A 130 -17.19 -14.43 2.85
C LEU A 130 -16.89 -15.62 1.94
N ILE A 131 -16.70 -15.40 0.64
CA ILE A 131 -16.32 -16.41 -0.34
C ILE A 131 -14.87 -16.88 -0.07
N GLY A 132 -13.98 -15.97 0.28
CA GLY A 132 -12.58 -16.22 0.62
C GLY A 132 -11.66 -16.38 -0.60
N ILE A 133 -10.39 -16.07 -0.37
CA ILE A 133 -9.34 -15.95 -1.40
C ILE A 133 -9.13 -17.21 -2.25
N THR A 134 -9.36 -18.38 -1.67
CA THR A 134 -9.11 -19.68 -2.34
C THR A 134 -10.18 -20.04 -3.37
N ASN A 135 -11.39 -19.50 -3.24
CA ASN A 135 -12.51 -19.81 -4.12
C ASN A 135 -12.69 -18.79 -5.26
N LEU A 136 -12.08 -17.61 -5.13
CA LEU A 136 -12.17 -16.52 -6.09
C LEU A 136 -11.20 -16.63 -7.27
N GLY A 137 -10.29 -17.62 -7.29
CA GLY A 137 -9.15 -17.68 -8.20
C GLY A 137 -9.48 -17.43 -9.68
N LYS A 138 -10.55 -18.04 -10.22
CA LYS A 138 -10.95 -17.81 -11.62
C LYS A 138 -11.63 -16.46 -11.83
N VAL A 139 -12.52 -16.07 -10.93
CA VAL A 139 -13.24 -14.78 -11.01
C VAL A 139 -12.26 -13.63 -10.88
N ASN A 140 -11.33 -13.73 -9.93
CA ASN A 140 -10.27 -12.74 -9.74
C ASN A 140 -9.35 -12.65 -10.98
N THR A 141 -8.96 -13.77 -11.57
CA THR A 141 -8.14 -13.77 -12.82
C THR A 141 -8.85 -13.07 -13.97
N VAL A 142 -10.15 -13.33 -14.16
CA VAL A 142 -10.95 -12.68 -15.23
C VAL A 142 -11.10 -11.18 -14.94
N ALA A 143 -11.39 -10.80 -13.70
CA ALA A 143 -11.48 -9.40 -13.29
C ALA A 143 -10.14 -8.66 -13.51
N MET A 144 -9.01 -9.26 -13.11
CA MET A 144 -7.68 -8.67 -13.31
C MET A 144 -7.32 -8.55 -14.80
N ALA A 145 -7.66 -9.55 -15.63
CA ALA A 145 -7.45 -9.47 -17.08
C ALA A 145 -8.30 -8.35 -17.72
N ALA A 146 -9.57 -8.22 -17.32
CA ALA A 146 -10.44 -7.13 -17.79
C ALA A 146 -9.90 -5.76 -17.36
N LEU A 147 -9.45 -5.61 -16.10
CA LEU A 147 -8.81 -4.41 -15.59
C LEU A 147 -7.56 -4.06 -16.40
N PHE A 148 -6.69 -5.02 -16.67
CA PHE A 148 -5.49 -4.80 -17.47
C PHE A 148 -5.82 -4.29 -18.87
N ILE A 149 -6.76 -4.94 -19.57
CA ILE A 149 -7.19 -4.51 -20.90
C ILE A 149 -7.71 -3.08 -20.86
N LEU A 150 -8.52 -2.74 -19.85
CA LEU A 150 -9.06 -1.39 -19.77
C LEU A 150 -7.99 -0.34 -19.45
N THR A 151 -7.04 -0.63 -18.55
CA THR A 151 -5.94 0.30 -18.29
C THR A 151 -5.11 0.54 -19.57
N LEU A 152 -4.96 -0.46 -20.44
CA LEU A 152 -4.34 -0.28 -21.75
C LEU A 152 -5.18 0.60 -22.70
N ILE A 153 -6.51 0.43 -22.68
CA ILE A 153 -7.42 1.30 -23.46
C ILE A 153 -7.35 2.74 -22.93
N LEU A 154 -7.39 2.92 -21.60
CA LEU A 154 -7.27 4.22 -20.96
C LEU A 154 -5.92 4.88 -21.30
N PHE A 155 -4.83 4.12 -21.21
CA PHE A 155 -3.50 4.58 -21.60
C PHE A 155 -3.47 5.06 -23.06
N LYS A 156 -4.05 4.28 -23.98
CA LYS A 156 -4.15 4.66 -25.40
C LYS A 156 -4.89 5.99 -25.56
N ILE A 157 -6.05 6.14 -24.94
CA ILE A 157 -6.89 7.35 -25.05
C ILE A 157 -6.11 8.56 -24.52
N ILE A 158 -5.46 8.44 -23.35
CA ILE A 158 -4.74 9.55 -22.72
C ILE A 158 -3.54 9.97 -23.57
N PHE A 159 -2.71 9.01 -24.01
CA PHE A 159 -1.42 9.33 -24.62
C PHE A 159 -1.44 9.47 -26.14
N PHE A 160 -2.43 8.90 -26.83
CA PHE A 160 -2.48 8.91 -28.29
C PHE A 160 -3.64 9.71 -28.88
N ASP A 161 -4.75 9.82 -28.15
CA ASP A 161 -5.95 10.54 -28.61
C ASP A 161 -6.15 11.87 -27.82
N GLY A 162 -5.37 12.09 -26.74
CA GLY A 162 -5.41 13.31 -25.92
C GLY A 162 -4.79 14.51 -26.63
N THR A 163 -5.37 15.67 -26.44
CA THR A 163 -4.76 16.95 -26.86
C THR A 163 -3.92 17.49 -25.71
N VAL A 164 -2.67 17.87 -26.00
CA VAL A 164 -1.81 18.50 -24.98
C VAL A 164 -2.46 19.77 -24.49
N VAL A 165 -2.92 19.77 -23.26
CA VAL A 165 -3.41 20.96 -22.56
C VAL A 165 -2.23 21.61 -21.88
N ALA A 166 -2.13 22.95 -21.95
CA ALA A 166 -1.09 23.66 -21.20
C ALA A 166 -1.35 23.50 -19.70
N PHE A 167 -0.62 22.59 -19.07
CA PHE A 167 -0.70 22.36 -17.64
C PHE A 167 0.19 23.40 -16.93
N ILE A 168 -0.36 24.04 -15.90
CA ILE A 168 0.39 24.98 -15.08
C ILE A 168 1.21 24.14 -14.10
N THR A 169 2.54 24.18 -14.25
CA THR A 169 3.44 23.55 -13.26
C THR A 169 3.31 24.28 -11.92
N ASP A 170 3.17 23.50 -10.86
CA ASP A 170 3.14 24.05 -9.50
C ASP A 170 4.56 23.94 -8.90
N GLU A 171 5.24 25.08 -8.76
CA GLU A 171 6.58 25.15 -8.20
C GLU A 171 6.62 24.81 -6.69
N THR A 172 5.47 24.78 -6.02
CA THR A 172 5.39 24.41 -4.60
C THR A 172 5.54 22.91 -4.37
N PHE A 173 5.19 22.08 -5.36
CA PHE A 173 5.37 20.63 -5.29
C PHE A 173 6.79 20.23 -5.72
N SER A 174 7.66 19.98 -4.74
CA SER A 174 9.06 19.69 -5.00
C SER A 174 9.28 18.28 -5.58
N PHE A 175 10.45 18.06 -6.22
CA PHE A 175 10.82 16.73 -6.69
C PHE A 175 10.95 15.74 -5.53
N GLY A 176 11.49 16.18 -4.38
CA GLY A 176 11.63 15.35 -3.19
C GLY A 176 10.27 14.93 -2.60
N ALA A 177 9.30 15.85 -2.54
CA ALA A 177 7.94 15.52 -2.12
C ALA A 177 7.27 14.52 -3.07
N ALA A 178 7.50 14.64 -4.37
CA ALA A 178 7.01 13.67 -5.35
C ALA A 178 7.67 12.29 -5.18
N VAL A 179 8.98 12.23 -4.97
CA VAL A 179 9.66 10.96 -4.66
C VAL A 179 9.08 10.34 -3.41
N GLU A 180 8.88 11.12 -2.33
CA GLU A 180 8.28 10.62 -1.10
C GLU A 180 6.86 10.07 -1.32
N LEU A 181 6.02 10.77 -2.06
CA LEU A 181 4.68 10.32 -2.40
C LEU A 181 4.71 8.99 -3.20
N ALA A 182 5.67 8.83 -4.10
CA ALA A 182 5.87 7.59 -4.84
C ALA A 182 6.47 6.45 -3.99
N VAL A 183 7.25 6.75 -2.96
CA VAL A 183 7.74 5.77 -1.96
C VAL A 183 6.60 5.31 -1.06
N ALA A 184 5.73 6.23 -0.66
CA ALA A 184 4.71 6.01 0.36
C ALA A 184 3.70 4.93 -0.05
N MET A 185 3.41 4.78 -1.34
CA MET A 185 2.45 3.80 -1.82
C MET A 185 2.96 2.35 -1.63
N PRO A 186 4.11 1.91 -2.15
CA PRO A 186 4.65 0.59 -1.79
C PRO A 186 4.98 0.46 -0.30
N LEU A 187 5.29 1.56 0.40
CA LEU A 187 5.53 1.56 1.83
C LEU A 187 4.28 1.16 2.63
N SER A 188 3.09 1.56 2.21
CA SER A 188 1.84 1.20 2.87
C SER A 188 1.58 -0.32 2.89
N TRP A 189 2.19 -1.06 1.96
CA TRP A 189 2.12 -2.51 1.88
C TRP A 189 3.19 -3.25 2.71
N LEU A 190 4.18 -2.56 3.27
CA LEU A 190 5.24 -3.20 4.06
C LEU A 190 4.69 -4.00 5.25
N PRO A 191 3.74 -3.49 6.04
CA PRO A 191 3.18 -4.22 7.16
C PRO A 191 2.15 -5.31 6.77
N LEU A 192 2.02 -5.61 5.45
CA LEU A 192 1.09 -6.61 4.93
C LEU A 192 1.76 -7.69 4.09
N ILE A 193 2.86 -7.39 3.38
CA ILE A 193 3.43 -8.31 2.38
C ILE A 193 3.75 -9.68 2.95
N SER A 194 4.18 -9.75 4.20
CA SER A 194 4.52 -11.00 4.87
C SER A 194 3.31 -11.93 5.06
N ASP A 195 2.09 -11.38 5.12
CA ASP A 195 0.85 -12.16 5.22
C ASP A 195 0.63 -13.06 4.01
N TYR A 196 1.16 -12.66 2.87
CA TYR A 196 1.06 -13.38 1.59
C TYR A 196 2.31 -14.24 1.33
N THR A 197 3.50 -13.69 1.54
CA THR A 197 4.76 -14.39 1.22
C THR A 197 5.05 -15.57 2.15
N ARG A 198 4.51 -15.59 3.39
CA ARG A 198 4.59 -16.74 4.30
C ARG A 198 3.96 -18.00 3.72
N GLU A 199 2.92 -17.84 2.90
CA GLU A 199 2.16 -18.94 2.29
C GLU A 199 2.78 -19.45 0.98
N ALA A 200 3.82 -18.78 0.46
CA ALA A 200 4.40 -19.11 -0.83
C ALA A 200 5.22 -20.43 -0.77
N LYS A 201 5.18 -21.22 -1.88
CA LYS A 201 6.03 -22.41 -2.05
C LYS A 201 7.50 -22.05 -2.03
N GLU A 202 7.89 -21.01 -2.77
CA GLU A 202 9.25 -20.48 -2.90
C GLU A 202 9.28 -19.02 -2.40
N PRO A 203 9.41 -18.77 -1.09
CA PRO A 203 9.16 -17.47 -0.49
C PRO A 203 9.96 -16.32 -1.09
N VAL A 204 11.27 -16.50 -1.27
CA VAL A 204 12.15 -15.43 -1.78
C VAL A 204 11.81 -15.08 -3.25
N LYS A 205 11.59 -16.12 -4.08
CA LYS A 205 11.19 -15.90 -5.47
C LYS A 205 9.79 -15.31 -5.57
N ALA A 206 8.85 -15.78 -4.74
CA ALA A 206 7.51 -15.23 -4.67
C ALA A 206 7.52 -13.76 -4.24
N THR A 207 8.33 -13.41 -3.24
CA THR A 207 8.52 -12.01 -2.82
C THR A 207 9.08 -11.17 -3.97
N ALA A 208 10.08 -11.67 -4.70
CA ALA A 208 10.64 -10.96 -5.85
C ALA A 208 9.58 -10.73 -6.94
N VAL A 209 8.81 -11.78 -7.29
CA VAL A 209 7.72 -11.67 -8.27
C VAL A 209 6.66 -10.67 -7.80
N SER A 210 6.22 -10.78 -6.53
CA SER A 210 5.24 -9.87 -5.94
C SER A 210 5.68 -8.42 -6.06
N THR A 211 6.91 -8.14 -5.62
CA THR A 211 7.46 -6.77 -5.59
C THR A 211 7.67 -6.20 -6.99
N VAL A 212 8.21 -6.99 -7.92
CA VAL A 212 8.44 -6.53 -9.30
C VAL A 212 7.11 -6.29 -10.02
N VAL A 213 6.15 -7.21 -9.89
CA VAL A 213 4.83 -7.06 -10.51
C VAL A 213 4.13 -5.83 -9.94
N TYR A 214 4.09 -5.70 -8.61
CA TYR A 214 3.49 -4.51 -7.99
C TYR A 214 4.17 -3.23 -8.46
N GLY A 215 5.50 -3.13 -8.39
CA GLY A 215 6.23 -1.92 -8.76
C GLY A 215 6.02 -1.50 -10.21
N VAL A 216 6.02 -2.46 -11.15
CA VAL A 216 5.76 -2.17 -12.58
C VAL A 216 4.32 -1.70 -12.79
N VAL A 217 3.35 -2.38 -12.17
CA VAL A 217 1.93 -2.05 -12.32
C VAL A 217 1.60 -0.72 -11.67
N SER A 218 2.07 -0.47 -10.44
CA SER A 218 1.88 0.79 -9.73
C SER A 218 2.51 1.97 -10.48
N CYS A 219 3.76 1.85 -10.96
CA CYS A 219 4.37 2.86 -11.83
C CYS A 219 3.50 3.15 -13.08
N PHE A 220 2.94 2.10 -13.69
CA PHE A 220 2.08 2.24 -14.85
C PHE A 220 0.78 2.99 -14.50
N MET A 221 0.16 2.69 -13.37
CA MET A 221 -1.05 3.37 -12.92
C MET A 221 -0.80 4.84 -12.57
N TYR A 222 0.33 5.14 -11.90
CA TYR A 222 0.78 6.53 -11.69
C TYR A 222 1.00 7.27 -13.01
N LEU A 223 1.61 6.60 -13.99
CA LEU A 223 1.82 7.19 -15.32
C LEU A 223 0.48 7.50 -16.01
N VAL A 224 -0.51 6.61 -15.88
CA VAL A 224 -1.87 6.83 -16.40
C VAL A 224 -2.50 8.05 -15.73
N GLY A 225 -2.40 8.17 -14.41
CA GLY A 225 -2.91 9.33 -13.66
C GLY A 225 -2.22 10.64 -14.04
N MET A 226 -0.90 10.65 -14.07
CA MET A 226 -0.11 11.81 -14.48
C MET A 226 -0.43 12.22 -15.93
N GLY A 227 -0.52 11.24 -16.83
CA GLY A 227 -0.88 11.48 -18.23
C GLY A 227 -2.30 12.01 -18.38
N ALA A 228 -3.24 11.52 -17.58
CA ALA A 228 -4.62 12.03 -17.59
C ALA A 228 -4.65 13.53 -17.26
N ALA A 229 -3.99 13.94 -16.20
CA ALA A 229 -3.92 15.35 -15.82
C ALA A 229 -3.18 16.21 -16.88
N LEU A 230 -2.07 15.72 -17.44
CA LEU A 230 -1.26 16.48 -18.41
C LEU A 230 -1.89 16.60 -19.80
N PHE A 231 -2.52 15.52 -20.31
CA PHE A 231 -2.93 15.45 -21.72
C PHE A 231 -4.43 15.60 -21.93
N THR A 232 -5.25 15.46 -20.89
CA THR A 232 -6.70 15.69 -21.00
C THR A 232 -7.17 16.93 -20.26
N GLY A 233 -6.34 17.48 -19.39
CA GLY A 233 -6.71 18.55 -18.45
C GLY A 233 -7.76 18.12 -17.42
N GLU A 234 -7.99 16.80 -17.29
CA GLU A 234 -8.98 16.20 -16.43
C GLU A 234 -8.27 15.26 -15.43
N SER A 235 -8.54 15.46 -14.15
CA SER A 235 -8.03 14.58 -13.09
C SER A 235 -9.06 13.54 -12.64
N ASP A 236 -10.33 13.74 -12.99
CA ASP A 236 -11.40 12.80 -12.69
C ASP A 236 -11.42 11.65 -13.72
N ILE A 237 -10.97 10.49 -13.27
CA ILE A 237 -10.90 9.25 -14.09
C ILE A 237 -12.28 8.85 -14.62
N ALA A 238 -13.35 9.08 -13.85
CA ALA A 238 -14.69 8.77 -14.31
C ALA A 238 -15.09 9.65 -15.52
N GLN A 239 -14.74 10.94 -15.48
CA GLN A 239 -14.99 11.85 -16.60
C GLN A 239 -14.20 11.47 -17.85
N ILE A 240 -12.93 11.04 -17.68
CA ILE A 240 -12.11 10.56 -18.79
C ILE A 240 -12.73 9.31 -19.40
N MET A 241 -13.18 8.35 -18.58
CA MET A 241 -13.82 7.11 -19.04
C MET A 241 -15.14 7.41 -19.78
N VAL A 242 -15.96 8.32 -19.28
CA VAL A 242 -17.22 8.72 -19.92
C VAL A 242 -16.94 9.39 -21.27
N LYS A 243 -16.01 10.34 -21.33
CA LYS A 243 -15.60 11.02 -22.57
C LYS A 243 -15.02 10.03 -23.60
N ALA A 244 -14.38 8.97 -23.11
CA ALA A 244 -13.84 7.88 -23.94
C ALA A 244 -14.91 6.88 -24.43
N GLY A 245 -16.18 7.06 -24.07
CA GLY A 245 -17.26 6.13 -24.43
C GLY A 245 -17.26 4.82 -23.65
N LEU A 246 -16.50 4.73 -22.56
CA LEU A 246 -16.36 3.51 -21.75
C LEU A 246 -17.44 3.36 -20.67
N GLY A 247 -18.25 4.36 -20.41
CA GLY A 247 -19.44 4.40 -19.55
C GLY A 247 -19.59 3.21 -18.58
N ILE A 248 -20.49 2.27 -18.88
CA ILE A 248 -20.76 1.10 -18.01
C ILE A 248 -19.54 0.19 -17.84
N ALA A 249 -18.72 0.01 -18.88
CA ALA A 249 -17.50 -0.81 -18.75
C ALA A 249 -16.51 -0.17 -17.79
N GLY A 250 -16.33 1.15 -17.85
CA GLY A 250 -15.54 1.91 -16.89
C GLY A 250 -16.05 1.76 -15.46
N LEU A 251 -17.38 1.89 -15.26
CA LEU A 251 -18.01 1.70 -13.95
C LEU A 251 -17.72 0.31 -13.36
N LEU A 252 -17.93 -0.75 -14.14
CA LEU A 252 -17.68 -2.12 -13.67
C LEU A 252 -16.24 -2.30 -13.22
N ILE A 253 -15.31 -1.67 -13.91
CA ILE A 253 -13.89 -1.79 -13.60
C ILE A 253 -13.52 -1.01 -12.36
N ILE A 254 -14.01 0.22 -12.21
CA ILE A 254 -13.85 1.00 -10.99
C ILE A 254 -14.32 0.17 -9.80
N VAL A 255 -15.54 -0.34 -9.85
CA VAL A 255 -16.12 -1.12 -8.73
C VAL A 255 -15.33 -2.39 -8.46
N PHE A 256 -14.99 -3.17 -9.48
CA PHE A 256 -14.26 -4.43 -9.28
C PHE A 256 -12.81 -4.20 -8.84
N SER A 257 -12.10 -3.20 -9.35
CA SER A 257 -10.75 -2.89 -8.88
C SER A 257 -10.76 -2.46 -7.42
N THR A 258 -11.67 -1.56 -7.05
CA THR A 258 -11.83 -1.13 -5.67
C THR A 258 -12.12 -2.32 -4.76
N VAL A 259 -13.07 -3.19 -5.12
CA VAL A 259 -13.43 -4.38 -4.32
C VAL A 259 -12.23 -5.31 -4.14
N THR A 260 -11.49 -5.60 -5.19
CA THR A 260 -10.39 -6.56 -5.13
C THR A 260 -9.19 -6.03 -4.36
N THR A 261 -8.87 -4.73 -4.46
CA THR A 261 -7.77 -4.12 -3.72
C THR A 261 -8.14 -3.95 -2.24
N THR A 262 -9.30 -3.37 -1.96
CA THR A 262 -9.78 -3.15 -0.58
C THR A 262 -10.01 -4.47 0.18
N PHE A 263 -10.35 -5.55 -0.53
CA PHE A 263 -10.38 -6.88 0.07
C PHE A 263 -9.03 -7.27 0.69
N LEU A 264 -7.90 -6.92 0.06
CA LEU A 264 -6.57 -7.22 0.60
C LEU A 264 -6.31 -6.47 1.92
N ASP A 265 -6.75 -5.21 2.01
CA ASP A 265 -6.64 -4.41 3.22
C ASP A 265 -7.47 -5.01 4.37
N ALA A 266 -8.75 -5.29 4.11
CA ALA A 266 -9.64 -5.89 5.10
C ALA A 266 -9.16 -7.29 5.54
N TYR A 267 -8.65 -8.10 4.61
CA TYR A 267 -8.09 -9.43 4.90
C TYR A 267 -6.85 -9.33 5.80
N SER A 268 -5.91 -8.43 5.48
CA SER A 268 -4.72 -8.20 6.31
C SER A 268 -5.03 -7.57 7.66
N ALA A 269 -6.09 -6.74 7.77
CA ALA A 269 -6.60 -6.28 9.05
C ALA A 269 -7.07 -7.46 9.92
N GLY A 270 -7.75 -8.42 9.32
CA GLY A 270 -8.12 -9.68 9.96
C GLY A 270 -6.91 -10.45 10.49
N ILE A 271 -5.89 -10.69 9.66
CA ILE A 271 -4.65 -11.38 10.06
C ILE A 271 -3.93 -10.62 11.18
N SER A 272 -3.82 -9.30 11.06
CA SER A 272 -3.16 -8.46 12.07
C SER A 272 -3.88 -8.52 13.42
N SER A 273 -5.23 -8.59 13.42
CA SER A 273 -6.02 -8.71 14.63
C SER A 273 -5.79 -10.01 15.40
N GLU A 274 -5.55 -11.12 14.70
CA GLU A 274 -5.18 -12.40 15.31
C GLU A 274 -3.84 -12.30 16.08
N SER A 275 -2.97 -11.39 15.67
CA SER A 275 -1.72 -11.08 16.39
C SER A 275 -1.95 -10.27 17.66
N ILE A 276 -3.09 -9.58 17.80
CA ILE A 276 -3.46 -8.83 19.01
C ILE A 276 -4.06 -9.78 20.04
N PHE A 277 -5.06 -10.57 19.64
CA PHE A 277 -5.77 -11.53 20.51
C PHE A 277 -5.93 -12.87 19.78
N ALA A 278 -5.36 -13.92 20.34
CA ALA A 278 -5.37 -15.27 19.75
C ALA A 278 -6.76 -15.90 19.56
N GLY A 279 -7.80 -15.34 20.16
CA GLY A 279 -9.19 -15.82 20.01
C GLY A 279 -10.00 -15.16 18.90
N LEU A 280 -9.44 -14.11 18.25
CA LEU A 280 -10.11 -13.44 17.15
C LEU A 280 -10.05 -14.30 15.88
N LYS A 281 -11.17 -14.33 15.16
CA LYS A 281 -11.23 -14.96 13.84
C LYS A 281 -11.11 -13.85 12.79
N GLY A 282 -9.96 -13.76 12.12
CA GLY A 282 -9.62 -12.70 11.18
C GLY A 282 -10.70 -12.42 10.14
N LYS A 283 -11.39 -13.47 9.65
CA LYS A 283 -12.51 -13.32 8.71
C LYS A 283 -13.64 -12.42 9.24
N TYR A 284 -14.03 -12.54 10.51
CA TYR A 284 -15.07 -11.68 11.07
C TYR A 284 -14.56 -10.26 11.34
N VAL A 285 -13.29 -10.13 11.74
CA VAL A 285 -12.68 -8.81 11.90
C VAL A 285 -12.60 -8.09 10.55
N ALA A 286 -12.25 -8.78 9.47
CA ALA A 286 -12.26 -8.21 8.12
C ALA A 286 -13.64 -7.66 7.72
N VAL A 287 -14.74 -8.38 8.07
CA VAL A 287 -16.10 -7.88 7.85
C VAL A 287 -16.37 -6.63 8.69
N VAL A 288 -16.00 -6.63 9.97
CA VAL A 288 -16.18 -5.47 10.86
C VAL A 288 -15.40 -4.26 10.35
N VAL A 289 -14.16 -4.46 9.94
CA VAL A 289 -13.31 -3.41 9.31
C VAL A 289 -13.99 -2.84 8.07
N THR A 290 -14.55 -3.69 7.21
CA THR A 290 -15.26 -3.24 6.01
C THR A 290 -16.51 -2.43 6.36
N VAL A 291 -17.28 -2.86 7.36
CA VAL A 291 -18.46 -2.10 7.83
C VAL A 291 -18.04 -0.72 8.38
N ILE A 292 -17.02 -0.68 9.22
CA ILE A 292 -16.50 0.59 9.78
C ILE A 292 -15.98 1.49 8.66
N GLY A 293 -15.19 0.93 7.72
CA GLY A 293 -14.69 1.67 6.56
C GLY A 293 -15.81 2.22 5.68
N THR A 294 -16.86 1.41 5.44
CA THR A 294 -18.04 1.86 4.67
C THR A 294 -18.77 3.02 5.36
N ILE A 295 -18.97 2.92 6.68
CA ILE A 295 -19.57 4.02 7.46
C ILE A 295 -18.66 5.25 7.39
N GLY A 296 -17.34 5.10 7.58
CA GLY A 296 -16.37 6.18 7.45
C GLY A 296 -16.46 6.87 6.10
N ALA A 297 -16.50 6.12 5.01
CA ALA A 297 -16.61 6.62 3.64
C ALA A 297 -17.92 7.39 3.39
N ILE A 298 -19.00 7.05 4.09
CA ILE A 298 -20.28 7.77 3.97
C ILE A 298 -20.27 9.09 4.75
N VAL A 299 -19.69 9.09 5.94
CA VAL A 299 -19.86 10.18 6.92
C VAL A 299 -18.75 11.22 6.84
N TYR A 300 -17.56 10.84 6.33
CA TYR A 300 -16.38 11.70 6.34
C TYR A 300 -15.74 11.76 4.95
N PRO A 301 -15.42 12.98 4.46
CA PRO A 301 -14.69 13.13 3.20
C PRO A 301 -13.24 12.63 3.38
N MET A 302 -12.82 11.69 2.54
CA MET A 302 -11.50 11.05 2.59
C MET A 302 -10.54 11.61 1.51
N ASP A 303 -10.60 12.94 1.30
CA ASP A 303 -9.90 13.59 0.19
C ASP A 303 -8.40 13.75 0.40
N ASP A 304 -7.92 13.70 1.66
CA ASP A 304 -6.50 13.93 2.00
C ASP A 304 -5.73 12.62 2.18
N ILE A 305 -5.48 11.95 1.05
CA ILE A 305 -4.65 10.74 1.02
C ILE A 305 -3.18 11.02 1.39
N THR A 306 -2.69 12.24 1.14
CA THR A 306 -1.27 12.59 1.32
C THR A 306 -0.88 12.60 2.79
N ASP A 307 -1.66 13.26 3.63
CA ASP A 307 -1.42 13.31 5.08
C ASP A 307 -1.52 11.92 5.70
N PHE A 308 -2.46 11.10 5.21
CA PHE A 308 -2.60 9.70 5.63
C PHE A 308 -1.38 8.86 5.27
N LEU A 309 -0.85 8.99 4.04
CA LEU A 309 0.37 8.31 3.60
C LEU A 309 1.59 8.72 4.44
N TYR A 310 1.74 10.01 4.76
CA TYR A 310 2.83 10.47 5.60
C TYR A 310 2.70 10.00 7.07
N LEU A 311 1.49 9.88 7.59
CA LEU A 311 1.26 9.27 8.90
C LEU A 311 1.71 7.80 8.90
N ILE A 312 1.30 7.02 7.91
CA ILE A 312 1.72 5.63 7.70
C ILE A 312 3.25 5.54 7.60
N GLY A 313 3.87 6.39 6.78
CA GLY A 313 5.32 6.45 6.61
C GLY A 313 6.03 6.65 7.95
N SER A 314 5.59 7.64 8.73
CA SER A 314 6.20 7.95 10.03
C SER A 314 6.15 6.80 11.04
N VAL A 315 5.11 5.96 11.00
CA VAL A 315 4.94 4.81 11.89
C VAL A 315 5.70 3.58 11.39
N PHE A 316 5.51 3.22 10.11
CA PHE A 316 5.94 1.92 9.60
C PHE A 316 7.33 1.93 8.98
N ALA A 317 7.83 3.05 8.45
CA ALA A 317 9.19 3.10 7.92
C ALA A 317 10.25 2.79 9.01
N PRO A 318 10.27 3.47 10.16
CA PRO A 318 11.23 3.14 11.22
C PRO A 318 10.97 1.77 11.85
N MET A 319 9.71 1.28 11.91
CA MET A 319 9.40 -0.07 12.37
C MET A 319 10.08 -1.12 11.48
N ILE A 320 9.90 -1.03 10.17
CA ILE A 320 10.51 -1.94 9.19
C ILE A 320 12.04 -1.79 9.17
N ALA A 321 12.56 -0.57 9.32
CA ALA A 321 14.00 -0.33 9.42
C ALA A 321 14.64 -1.12 10.58
N VAL A 322 14.00 -1.13 11.76
CA VAL A 322 14.43 -1.95 12.91
C VAL A 322 14.39 -3.43 12.57
N GLN A 323 13.32 -3.92 11.93
CA GLN A 323 13.22 -5.33 11.52
C GLN A 323 14.30 -5.72 10.51
N ILE A 324 14.57 -4.87 9.51
CA ILE A 324 15.63 -5.08 8.52
C ILE A 324 16.99 -5.16 9.22
N ALA A 325 17.28 -4.23 10.13
CA ALA A 325 18.52 -4.24 10.90
C ALA A 325 18.67 -5.53 11.73
N ASP A 326 17.64 -5.91 12.46
CA ASP A 326 17.66 -7.10 13.32
C ASP A 326 17.82 -8.40 12.51
N PHE A 327 17.09 -8.53 11.39
CA PHE A 327 17.04 -9.77 10.63
C PHE A 327 18.27 -9.95 9.71
N PHE A 328 18.61 -8.93 8.92
CA PHE A 328 19.65 -9.07 7.88
C PHE A 328 21.06 -8.71 8.37
N ILE A 329 21.18 -7.69 9.23
CA ILE A 329 22.48 -7.13 9.64
C ILE A 329 22.94 -7.73 10.97
N LEU A 330 22.12 -7.61 12.00
CA LEU A 330 22.46 -8.03 13.36
C LEU A 330 22.17 -9.51 13.61
N LYS A 331 21.37 -10.15 12.76
CA LYS A 331 20.97 -11.57 12.85
C LYS A 331 20.51 -11.95 14.27
N LYS A 332 19.75 -11.07 14.89
CA LYS A 332 19.26 -11.26 16.25
C LYS A 332 18.30 -12.44 16.33
N LYS A 333 18.36 -13.16 17.44
CA LYS A 333 17.34 -14.14 17.80
C LYS A 333 16.03 -13.40 18.16
N LYS A 334 14.91 -14.12 18.02
CA LYS A 334 13.59 -13.65 18.45
C LYS A 334 13.64 -13.05 19.86
N SER A 335 12.99 -11.92 20.06
CA SER A 335 12.80 -11.34 21.39
C SER A 335 11.84 -12.21 22.21
N GLU A 336 12.29 -12.67 23.38
CA GLU A 336 11.48 -13.45 24.32
C GLU A 336 10.77 -12.57 25.37
N THR A 337 10.98 -11.26 25.31
CA THR A 337 10.41 -10.29 26.27
C THR A 337 9.04 -9.80 25.83
N GLY A 338 8.22 -9.32 26.79
CA GLY A 338 6.97 -8.64 26.48
C GLY A 338 7.20 -7.36 25.66
N PHE A 339 8.15 -6.52 26.11
CA PHE A 339 8.59 -5.30 25.41
C PHE A 339 10.11 -5.33 25.18
N ASN A 340 10.54 -5.12 23.95
CA ASN A 340 11.93 -4.78 23.64
C ASN A 340 12.08 -3.25 23.67
N TRP A 341 12.26 -2.69 24.87
CA TRP A 341 12.35 -1.25 25.07
C TRP A 341 13.44 -0.59 24.23
N CYS A 342 14.55 -1.30 23.97
CA CYS A 342 15.60 -0.75 23.12
C CYS A 342 15.12 -0.49 21.70
N ASN A 343 14.49 -1.47 21.08
CA ASN A 343 13.99 -1.33 19.71
C ASN A 343 12.80 -0.36 19.66
N LEU A 344 11.95 -0.31 20.71
CA LEU A 344 10.87 0.67 20.81
C LEU A 344 11.39 2.12 20.91
N LEU A 345 12.46 2.35 21.66
CA LEU A 345 13.09 3.69 21.75
C LEU A 345 13.76 4.07 20.43
N ILE A 346 14.39 3.12 19.75
CA ILE A 346 14.96 3.35 18.40
C ILE A 346 13.85 3.69 17.42
N TRP A 347 12.76 2.95 17.43
CA TRP A 347 11.59 3.24 16.60
C TRP A 347 11.00 4.63 16.89
N LEU A 348 10.86 4.99 18.18
CA LEU A 348 10.36 6.31 18.57
C LEU A 348 11.28 7.42 18.09
N ALA A 349 12.60 7.23 18.15
CA ALA A 349 13.59 8.16 17.61
C ALA A 349 13.44 8.29 16.09
N GLY A 350 13.24 7.19 15.37
CA GLY A 350 12.94 7.18 13.93
C GLY A 350 11.62 7.90 13.63
N PHE A 351 10.55 7.60 14.36
CA PHE A 351 9.26 8.30 14.20
C PHE A 351 9.41 9.83 14.32
N ILE A 352 10.11 10.29 15.36
CA ILE A 352 10.39 11.72 15.56
C ILE A 352 11.25 12.26 14.41
N LEU A 353 12.29 11.54 14.02
CA LEU A 353 13.16 11.91 12.90
C LEU A 353 12.38 12.07 11.60
N TYR A 354 11.51 11.11 11.26
CA TYR A 354 10.66 11.19 10.08
C TYR A 354 9.82 12.47 10.08
N ARG A 355 9.17 12.79 11.23
CA ARG A 355 8.34 14.00 11.38
C ARG A 355 9.17 15.29 11.27
N VAL A 356 10.42 15.28 11.69
CA VAL A 356 11.36 16.40 11.51
C VAL A 356 11.78 16.52 10.05
N LEU A 357 12.11 15.41 9.40
CA LEU A 357 12.54 15.38 8.00
C LEU A 357 11.44 15.87 7.04
N MET A 358 10.15 15.68 7.38
CA MET A 358 9.03 16.22 6.60
C MET A 358 9.07 17.74 6.42
N ASN A 359 9.79 18.48 7.27
CA ASN A 359 9.96 19.93 7.14
C ASN A 359 11.18 20.32 6.30
N ILE A 360 11.88 19.34 5.73
CA ILE A 360 13.11 19.54 4.95
C ILE A 360 12.89 18.96 3.55
N ASP A 361 12.99 19.78 2.53
CA ASP A 361 12.90 19.28 1.16
C ASP A 361 14.15 18.47 0.79
N MET A 362 14.00 17.14 0.80
CA MET A 362 15.08 16.19 0.53
C MET A 362 14.89 15.54 -0.84
N LEU A 363 15.89 15.53 -1.68
CA LEU A 363 15.84 15.04 -3.07
C LEU A 363 15.26 13.60 -3.21
N LEU A 364 15.53 12.72 -2.25
CA LEU A 364 15.09 11.32 -2.27
C LEU A 364 13.91 11.05 -1.31
N GLY A 365 13.18 12.09 -0.94
CA GLY A 365 12.09 11.99 0.04
C GLY A 365 12.60 11.79 1.47
N ASN A 366 11.69 11.58 2.40
CA ASN A 366 11.98 11.51 3.84
C ASN A 366 12.18 10.06 4.32
N THR A 367 11.48 9.11 3.70
CA THR A 367 11.47 7.70 4.11
C THR A 367 12.85 7.06 4.00
N LEU A 368 13.57 7.24 2.89
CA LEU A 368 14.88 6.60 2.71
C LEU A 368 15.91 7.09 3.73
N PRO A 369 16.12 8.41 3.94
CA PRO A 369 17.03 8.91 4.97
C PRO A 369 16.64 8.44 6.38
N ASP A 370 15.34 8.47 6.73
CA ASP A 370 14.85 7.99 8.02
C ASP A 370 15.22 6.52 8.25
N MET A 371 14.90 5.65 7.29
CA MET A 371 15.20 4.22 7.42
C MET A 371 16.70 3.94 7.52
N VAL A 372 17.53 4.63 6.72
CA VAL A 372 18.98 4.47 6.80
C VAL A 372 19.51 4.89 8.17
N LEU A 373 19.10 6.05 8.68
CA LEU A 373 19.52 6.53 9.99
C LEU A 373 19.00 5.64 11.13
N THR A 374 17.77 5.14 11.04
CA THR A 374 17.21 4.20 12.01
C THR A 374 17.98 2.87 12.02
N ILE A 375 18.34 2.33 10.83
CA ILE A 375 19.19 1.13 10.72
C ILE A 375 20.57 1.38 11.34
N LEU A 376 21.21 2.50 11.02
CA LEU A 376 22.49 2.87 11.60
C LEU A 376 22.43 2.97 13.12
N LEU A 377 21.37 3.57 13.65
CA LEU A 377 21.14 3.66 15.10
C LEU A 377 21.02 2.26 15.72
N CYS A 378 20.29 1.32 15.09
CA CYS A 378 20.23 -0.09 15.53
C CYS A 378 21.64 -0.71 15.63
N VAL A 379 22.47 -0.52 14.60
CA VAL A 379 23.83 -1.10 14.54
C VAL A 379 24.72 -0.48 15.61
N ILE A 380 24.71 0.85 15.77
CA ILE A 380 25.50 1.56 16.79
C ILE A 380 25.12 1.10 18.20
N VAL A 381 23.81 1.06 18.51
CA VAL A 381 23.33 0.63 19.82
C VAL A 381 23.71 -0.82 20.12
N ALA A 382 23.65 -1.69 19.11
CA ALA A 382 24.06 -3.09 19.26
C ALA A 382 25.57 -3.20 19.53
N ALA A 383 26.43 -2.45 18.82
CA ALA A 383 27.86 -2.42 19.04
C ALA A 383 28.26 -1.92 20.42
N VAL A 384 27.63 -0.85 20.92
CA VAL A 384 27.86 -0.29 22.27
C VAL A 384 27.46 -1.27 23.36
N ARG A 385 26.33 -1.97 23.19
CA ARG A 385 25.86 -2.99 24.17
C ARG A 385 26.71 -4.25 24.15
N GLY A 386 27.20 -4.66 22.98
CA GLY A 386 28.12 -5.80 22.86
C GLY A 386 29.45 -5.55 23.59
N ARG A 387 29.98 -4.33 23.51
CA ARG A 387 31.21 -3.94 24.24
C ARG A 387 31.06 -3.91 25.75
N LYS A 388 29.83 -3.70 26.27
CA LYS A 388 29.57 -3.72 27.74
C LYS A 388 29.38 -5.12 28.31
N LYS A 389 29.29 -6.16 27.47
CA LYS A 389 29.14 -7.56 27.89
C LYS A 389 30.42 -8.38 27.71
N ALA A 390 31.41 -7.82 27.03
CA ALA A 390 32.78 -8.36 26.90
C ALA A 390 33.70 -7.70 27.96
#